data_236a9f3a78159f9a74b9c667ec0a52c5
#
_entry.id   236a9f3a78159f9a74b9c667ec0a52c5
#
_cell.length_a   1.000
_cell.length_b   1.000
_cell.length_c   1.000
_cell.angle_alpha   90.00
_cell.angle_beta   90.00
_cell.angle_gamma   90.00
#
_symmetry.space_group_name_H-M   'P 1'
#
loop_
_entity.id
_entity.type
_entity.pdbx_description
1 polymer ?
#
loop_
_entity_poly.entity_id
_entity_poly.type
_entity_poly.pdbx_seq_one_letter_code
_entity_poly.pdbx_strand_id
1 'polypeptide(L)'
;MKRREFITKVGTGAAVAAAATAVGLSLGCKQKTDEPTKDKKQETGSSVITGKKTPIKWRMQTYAGASLAAHVCKPSIDAFNKAANGDMVIELYNADQLVPTGELFRAMQRGTIDAVQSDEDSIGAPVDVSVFGAYFPFASRYSLDVPVLFHHYGLNEIWQEAYAEIDNVTWLGCGSWDPCNFTTQEPIRSLADLKGKRVFTFPTGGRFLEKFGVIPVTLPWEDVEVAMQTKELDGIAWSGITEAYTVGWANVNKYYLTNNISGAWAGSYFANSEKWDALPEHLKTLFNLAMDSSHYHRQYWYWWGEAHYRTKGGKLELTTIPEAEWKTVEDEALKYWDEIGAKSARSAKVVAILKEYAKTMRDAGAPYRY
;
A
#
# COMPACT_ATOMS: atom_id res chain seq x y z
N MET A 1 -14.71 39.91 -22.00
CA MET A 1 -15.69 39.51 -20.99
C MET A 1 -14.94 38.80 -19.88
N LYS A 2 -14.91 39.36 -18.69
CA LYS A 2 -14.08 38.91 -17.58
C LYS A 2 -14.80 37.77 -16.82
N ARG A 3 -14.11 36.70 -16.61
CA ARG A 3 -14.54 35.44 -15.92
C ARG A 3 -15.21 35.60 -14.53
N ARG A 4 -15.37 36.82 -14.05
CA ARG A 4 -15.97 37.14 -12.73
C ARG A 4 -17.50 37.41 -12.74
N GLU A 5 -18.10 37.56 -13.91
CA GLU A 5 -19.55 37.88 -13.98
C GLU A 5 -20.44 36.62 -14.14
N PHE A 6 -19.85 35.44 -14.37
CA PHE A 6 -20.65 34.20 -14.51
C PHE A 6 -20.98 33.51 -13.19
N ILE A 7 -20.23 33.81 -12.13
CA ILE A 7 -20.44 33.13 -10.82
C ILE A 7 -21.48 33.85 -9.95
N THR A 8 -21.82 35.10 -10.26
CA THR A 8 -22.78 35.90 -9.45
C THR A 8 -24.24 35.75 -9.89
N LYS A 9 -24.53 35.00 -10.96
CA LYS A 9 -25.92 34.81 -11.44
C LYS A 9 -26.54 33.45 -11.23
N VAL A 10 -25.84 32.50 -10.55
CA VAL A 10 -26.34 31.14 -10.24
C VAL A 10 -26.66 30.98 -8.74
N GLY A 11 -26.47 32.00 -7.94
CA GLY A 11 -26.58 31.95 -6.47
C GLY A 11 -27.90 32.45 -5.85
N THR A 12 -28.95 32.74 -6.63
CA THR A 12 -30.21 33.28 -6.09
C THR A 12 -31.46 32.58 -6.62
N GLY A 13 -31.52 31.26 -6.49
CA GLY A 13 -32.64 30.50 -7.01
C GLY A 13 -32.99 29.21 -6.28
N ALA A 14 -32.64 29.07 -5.01
CA ALA A 14 -33.02 27.86 -4.26
C ALA A 14 -33.15 28.15 -2.75
N ALA A 15 -34.07 29.02 -2.39
CA ALA A 15 -34.46 29.20 -1.01
C ALA A 15 -35.94 29.64 -0.92
N VAL A 16 -36.88 28.79 -1.34
CA VAL A 16 -38.30 28.83 -0.94
C VAL A 16 -38.88 27.44 -1.18
N ALA A 17 -38.99 26.64 -0.14
CA ALA A 17 -40.00 25.60 0.03
C ALA A 17 -39.65 24.69 1.23
N ALA A 18 -39.83 25.17 2.43
CA ALA A 18 -40.03 24.34 3.61
C ALA A 18 -40.66 25.15 4.71
N ALA A 19 -41.97 25.39 4.61
CA ALA A 19 -42.80 25.71 5.78
C ALA A 19 -44.27 25.45 5.42
N ALA A 20 -44.96 24.80 6.29
CA ALA A 20 -46.35 24.47 6.35
C ALA A 20 -46.64 22.97 6.06
N THR A 21 -46.84 22.21 7.13
CA THR A 21 -48.19 22.01 7.66
C THR A 21 -48.14 21.27 9.01
N ALA A 22 -48.42 22.00 10.04
CA ALA A 22 -48.89 21.47 11.29
C ALA A 22 -50.19 22.22 11.62
N VAL A 23 -51.31 21.62 11.36
CA VAL A 23 -52.62 22.02 11.98
C VAL A 23 -53.37 20.73 12.27
N GLY A 24 -53.49 20.44 13.54
CA GLY A 24 -54.42 19.48 14.07
C GLY A 24 -55.82 20.06 14.12
N LEU A 25 -56.79 19.22 13.98
CA LEU A 25 -58.18 19.48 14.40
C LEU A 25 -58.77 18.20 15.01
N SER A 26 -58.93 18.30 16.33
CA SER A 26 -59.77 17.41 17.12
C SER A 26 -61.20 17.74 16.91
N LEU A 27 -62.03 16.78 16.68
CA LEU A 27 -63.44 16.83 17.04
C LEU A 27 -63.94 15.43 17.35
N GLY A 28 -64.44 15.27 18.55
CA GLY A 28 -64.89 14.06 19.14
C GLY A 28 -66.35 13.73 18.78
N CYS A 29 -66.70 12.50 19.05
CA CYS A 29 -68.04 12.14 19.53
C CYS A 29 -67.98 10.86 20.35
N LYS A 30 -68.60 10.89 21.51
CA LYS A 30 -68.87 9.78 22.43
C LYS A 30 -69.91 8.84 21.82
N GLN A 31 -69.79 7.53 22.03
CA GLN A 31 -70.83 6.74 22.71
C GLN A 31 -70.36 5.37 23.18
N LYS A 32 -70.87 4.99 24.33
CA LYS A 32 -70.74 3.79 25.15
C LYS A 32 -71.20 2.53 24.39
N THR A 33 -70.71 1.32 24.64
CA THR A 33 -71.07 0.39 25.73
C THR A 33 -70.47 -0.97 25.46
N ASP A 34 -70.17 -1.65 26.56
CA ASP A 34 -70.14 -3.07 26.88
C ASP A 34 -68.87 -3.91 26.61
N GLU A 35 -68.26 -4.23 27.78
CA GLU A 35 -67.42 -5.39 28.06
C GLU A 35 -68.23 -6.72 27.93
N PRO A 36 -67.63 -7.96 27.97
CA PRO A 36 -66.26 -8.32 28.40
C PRO A 36 -65.62 -9.47 27.55
N THR A 37 -64.38 -9.72 27.72
CA THR A 37 -63.69 -10.96 28.12
C THR A 37 -62.30 -11.09 27.49
N LYS A 38 -61.32 -11.12 28.35
CA LYS A 38 -60.08 -11.90 28.46
C LYS A 38 -59.52 -12.54 27.17
N ASP A 39 -58.34 -11.98 26.75
CA ASP A 39 -57.13 -12.83 26.71
C ASP A 39 -55.89 -11.95 26.72
N LYS A 40 -55.18 -11.92 27.86
CA LYS A 40 -53.84 -11.35 28.02
C LYS A 40 -52.87 -12.33 27.32
N LYS A 41 -52.48 -12.06 26.10
CA LYS A 41 -51.16 -12.50 25.61
C LYS A 41 -50.15 -11.56 26.15
N GLN A 42 -49.42 -12.04 27.14
CA GLN A 42 -48.22 -11.46 27.71
C GLN A 42 -47.13 -11.60 26.62
N GLU A 43 -46.89 -10.53 25.86
CA GLU A 43 -45.66 -10.41 25.10
C GLU A 43 -44.53 -10.30 26.11
N THR A 44 -43.90 -11.44 26.39
CA THR A 44 -42.60 -11.48 27.01
C THR A 44 -41.64 -10.86 26.01
N GLY A 45 -41.46 -9.55 26.16
CA GLY A 45 -40.34 -8.85 25.56
C GLY A 45 -39.07 -9.49 26.13
N SER A 46 -38.50 -10.40 25.37
CA SER A 46 -37.12 -10.85 25.60
C SER A 46 -36.25 -9.60 25.46
N SER A 47 -35.91 -8.99 26.57
CA SER A 47 -34.81 -8.05 26.62
C SER A 47 -33.55 -8.85 26.23
N VAL A 48 -33.19 -8.75 24.96
CA VAL A 48 -31.87 -9.18 24.51
C VAL A 48 -30.90 -8.28 25.28
N ILE A 49 -30.38 -8.82 26.37
CA ILE A 49 -29.18 -8.26 27.01
C ILE A 49 -28.10 -8.47 25.96
N THR A 50 -27.88 -7.47 25.13
CA THR A 50 -26.68 -7.36 24.29
C THR A 50 -25.54 -7.08 25.27
N GLY A 51 -25.02 -8.15 25.87
CA GLY A 51 -23.75 -8.09 26.56
C GLY A 51 -22.76 -7.55 25.54
N LYS A 52 -22.14 -6.42 25.83
CA LYS A 52 -21.12 -5.80 24.99
C LYS A 52 -20.04 -6.86 24.82
N LYS A 53 -19.98 -7.52 23.65
CA LYS A 53 -18.92 -8.49 23.34
C LYS A 53 -17.58 -7.77 23.48
N THR A 54 -16.63 -8.39 24.14
CA THR A 54 -15.25 -7.88 24.17
C THR A 54 -14.75 -7.90 22.73
N PRO A 55 -14.27 -6.76 22.18
CA PRO A 55 -13.78 -6.70 20.81
C PRO A 55 -12.59 -7.65 20.62
N ILE A 56 -12.53 -8.26 19.46
CA ILE A 56 -11.32 -8.95 18.98
C ILE A 56 -10.25 -7.86 18.81
N LYS A 57 -9.06 -8.08 19.36
CA LYS A 57 -7.95 -7.13 19.24
C LYS A 57 -6.82 -7.76 18.46
N TRP A 58 -6.39 -7.07 17.41
CA TRP A 58 -5.21 -7.44 16.64
C TRP A 58 -4.12 -6.38 16.74
N ARG A 59 -2.89 -6.83 16.86
CA ARG A 59 -1.68 -6.03 16.70
C ARG A 59 -1.18 -6.24 15.27
N MET A 60 -1.17 -5.17 14.49
CA MET A 60 -0.63 -5.17 13.14
C MET A 60 0.57 -4.24 13.08
N GLN A 61 1.70 -4.71 12.59
CA GLN A 61 2.86 -3.86 12.37
C GLN A 61 3.14 -3.71 10.87
N THR A 62 3.48 -2.48 10.47
CA THR A 62 3.92 -2.14 9.11
C THR A 62 5.43 -1.86 9.08
N TYR A 63 6.04 -1.95 7.91
CA TYR A 63 7.41 -1.52 7.66
C TYR A 63 7.58 0.00 7.71
N ALA A 64 6.50 0.73 7.55
CA ALA A 64 6.52 2.19 7.42
C ALA A 64 6.71 2.88 8.78
N GLY A 65 7.61 3.85 8.83
CA GLY A 65 7.71 4.79 9.96
C GLY A 65 6.44 5.63 10.13
N ALA A 66 6.31 6.31 11.28
CA ALA A 66 5.07 6.97 11.69
C ALA A 66 4.54 7.98 10.66
N SER A 67 5.41 8.78 10.05
CA SER A 67 5.02 9.80 9.05
C SER A 67 4.44 9.17 7.78
N LEU A 68 5.01 8.07 7.31
CA LEU A 68 4.53 7.36 6.14
C LEU A 68 3.25 6.56 6.46
N ALA A 69 3.25 5.81 7.55
CA ALA A 69 2.11 4.99 7.97
C ALA A 69 0.81 5.81 8.12
N ALA A 70 0.92 7.09 8.54
CA ALA A 70 -0.20 8.02 8.63
C ALA A 70 -0.92 8.25 7.29
N HIS A 71 -0.22 8.07 6.16
CA HIS A 71 -0.77 8.22 4.81
C HIS A 71 -1.13 6.89 4.15
N VAL A 72 -0.32 5.85 4.35
CA VAL A 72 -0.40 4.62 3.53
C VAL A 72 -1.14 3.46 4.22
N CYS A 73 -1.18 3.40 5.55
CA CYS A 73 -1.83 2.32 6.31
C CYS A 73 -2.95 2.82 7.20
N LYS A 74 -2.69 3.85 8.00
CA LYS A 74 -3.63 4.32 9.03
C LYS A 74 -5.03 4.66 8.52
N PRO A 75 -5.24 5.33 7.37
CA PRO A 75 -6.59 5.66 6.90
C PRO A 75 -7.49 4.43 6.70
N SER A 76 -6.94 3.33 6.16
CA SER A 76 -7.70 2.09 5.94
C SER A 76 -7.95 1.33 7.24
N ILE A 77 -6.99 1.32 8.16
CA ILE A 77 -7.17 0.71 9.48
C ILE A 77 -8.21 1.48 10.30
N ASP A 78 -8.19 2.81 10.28
CA ASP A 78 -9.21 3.64 10.94
C ASP A 78 -10.60 3.40 10.32
N ALA A 79 -10.69 3.27 9.00
CA ALA A 79 -11.94 2.95 8.30
C ALA A 79 -12.46 1.55 8.68
N PHE A 80 -11.57 0.56 8.72
CA PHE A 80 -11.89 -0.79 9.22
C PHE A 80 -12.41 -0.75 10.64
N ASN A 81 -11.67 -0.15 11.58
CA ASN A 81 -12.04 -0.07 12.99
C ASN A 81 -13.39 0.61 13.20
N LYS A 82 -13.66 1.67 12.43
CA LYS A 82 -14.96 2.36 12.45
C LYS A 82 -16.08 1.46 11.94
N ALA A 83 -15.86 0.74 10.84
CA ALA A 83 -16.87 -0.11 10.21
C ALA A 83 -17.10 -1.41 10.99
N ALA A 84 -16.08 -1.94 11.67
CA ALA A 84 -16.19 -3.10 12.56
C ALA A 84 -17.02 -2.81 13.82
N ASN A 85 -17.34 -1.53 14.10
CA ASN A 85 -18.31 -1.08 15.09
C ASN A 85 -18.17 -1.73 16.48
N GLY A 86 -16.93 -2.01 16.88
CA GLY A 86 -16.62 -2.60 18.19
C GLY A 86 -16.55 -4.14 18.20
N ASP A 87 -16.81 -4.82 17.11
CA ASP A 87 -16.60 -6.28 17.04
C ASP A 87 -15.11 -6.62 16.97
N MET A 88 -14.31 -5.77 16.32
CA MET A 88 -12.85 -5.91 16.21
C MET A 88 -12.16 -4.54 16.21
N VAL A 89 -10.92 -4.54 16.73
CA VAL A 89 -10.01 -3.39 16.66
C VAL A 89 -8.63 -3.86 16.20
N ILE A 90 -8.10 -3.23 15.17
CA ILE A 90 -6.71 -3.38 14.74
C ILE A 90 -5.91 -2.22 15.31
N GLU A 91 -4.92 -2.53 16.13
CA GLU A 91 -3.93 -1.59 16.65
C GLU A 91 -2.74 -1.59 15.70
N LEU A 92 -2.56 -0.46 14.98
CA LEU A 92 -1.46 -0.30 14.03
C LEU A 92 -0.19 0.16 14.74
N TYR A 93 0.89 -0.57 14.53
CA TYR A 93 2.24 -0.26 14.97
C TYR A 93 3.12 0.07 13.75
N ASN A 94 3.96 1.08 13.90
CA ASN A 94 4.90 1.50 12.84
C ASN A 94 6.15 0.61 12.83
N ALA A 95 7.06 0.88 11.88
CA ALA A 95 8.34 0.19 11.78
C ALA A 95 9.04 0.10 13.14
N ASP A 96 9.58 -1.07 13.41
CA ASP A 96 10.44 -1.40 14.57
C ASP A 96 9.81 -1.18 15.97
N GLN A 97 8.49 -0.92 16.07
CA GLN A 97 7.84 -0.66 17.37
C GLN A 97 7.60 -1.92 18.23
N LEU A 98 7.25 -3.04 17.62
CA LEU A 98 7.05 -4.31 18.35
C LEU A 98 8.23 -5.26 18.15
N VAL A 99 8.66 -5.39 16.88
CA VAL A 99 9.81 -6.19 16.48
C VAL A 99 10.54 -5.49 15.33
N PRO A 100 11.85 -5.76 15.13
CA PRO A 100 12.57 -5.26 13.96
C PRO A 100 11.91 -5.71 12.66
N THR A 101 11.95 -4.86 11.62
CA THR A 101 11.30 -5.12 10.32
C THR A 101 11.70 -6.48 9.73
N GLY A 102 12.96 -6.87 9.77
CA GLY A 102 13.43 -8.17 9.29
C GLY A 102 12.89 -9.38 10.06
N GLU A 103 12.29 -9.19 11.24
CA GLU A 103 11.68 -10.24 12.07
C GLU A 103 10.15 -10.29 11.97
N LEU A 104 9.52 -9.37 11.20
CA LEU A 104 8.07 -9.24 11.11
C LEU A 104 7.39 -10.54 10.70
N PHE A 105 7.91 -11.19 9.66
CA PHE A 105 7.32 -12.45 9.15
C PHE A 105 7.31 -13.54 10.23
N ARG A 106 8.45 -13.74 10.87
CA ARG A 106 8.59 -14.76 11.93
C ARG A 106 7.75 -14.44 13.18
N ALA A 107 7.66 -13.17 13.55
CA ALA A 107 6.87 -12.73 14.70
C ALA A 107 5.37 -12.96 14.45
N MET A 108 4.88 -12.70 13.27
CA MET A 108 3.51 -12.98 12.85
C MET A 108 3.25 -14.49 12.79
N GLN A 109 4.13 -15.27 12.16
CA GLN A 109 4.03 -16.72 12.10
C GLN A 109 3.92 -17.37 13.50
N ARG A 110 4.65 -16.85 14.48
CA ARG A 110 4.62 -17.31 15.88
C ARG A 110 3.44 -16.76 16.69
N GLY A 111 2.61 -15.89 16.13
CA GLY A 111 1.50 -15.24 16.84
C GLY A 111 1.93 -14.15 17.82
N THR A 112 3.19 -13.69 17.79
CA THR A 112 3.66 -12.55 18.60
C THR A 112 2.98 -11.26 18.16
N ILE A 113 2.75 -11.10 16.86
CA ILE A 113 1.87 -10.10 16.24
C ILE A 113 0.84 -10.83 15.39
N ASP A 114 -0.33 -10.20 15.18
CA ASP A 114 -1.47 -10.89 14.57
C ASP A 114 -1.49 -10.70 13.05
N ALA A 115 -1.00 -9.54 12.56
CA ALA A 115 -0.94 -9.23 11.15
C ALA A 115 0.28 -8.35 10.80
N VAL A 116 0.68 -8.38 9.55
CA VAL A 116 1.79 -7.60 8.99
C VAL A 116 1.37 -6.97 7.67
N GLN A 117 1.84 -5.75 7.43
CA GLN A 117 1.85 -5.12 6.12
C GLN A 117 3.29 -4.73 5.76
N SER A 118 3.83 -5.26 4.68
CA SER A 118 5.20 -4.97 4.21
C SER A 118 5.43 -5.48 2.80
N ASP A 119 6.62 -5.19 2.27
CA ASP A 119 7.18 -5.96 1.18
C ASP A 119 7.74 -7.30 1.72
N GLU A 120 7.78 -8.29 0.86
CA GLU A 120 8.12 -9.66 1.22
C GLU A 120 9.63 -9.89 1.31
N ASP A 121 10.38 -9.11 0.53
CA ASP A 121 11.84 -9.22 0.42
C ASP A 121 12.51 -8.71 1.71
N SER A 122 12.05 -7.56 2.25
CA SER A 122 12.61 -6.95 3.46
C SER A 122 12.26 -7.69 4.75
N ILE A 123 11.09 -8.35 4.81
CA ILE A 123 10.69 -9.12 6.00
C ILE A 123 11.21 -10.55 6.02
N GLY A 124 11.98 -10.94 4.99
CA GLY A 124 12.59 -12.27 4.92
C GLY A 124 11.57 -13.40 4.79
N ALA A 125 10.49 -13.20 4.02
CA ALA A 125 9.52 -14.24 3.74
C ALA A 125 10.20 -15.44 3.06
N PRO A 126 10.09 -16.67 3.60
CA PRO A 126 10.90 -17.81 3.17
C PRO A 126 10.29 -18.55 1.96
N VAL A 127 9.83 -17.79 0.97
CA VAL A 127 9.24 -18.32 -0.27
C VAL A 127 9.99 -17.78 -1.49
N ASP A 128 10.01 -18.56 -2.56
CA ASP A 128 10.75 -18.22 -3.78
C ASP A 128 10.17 -17.03 -4.57
N VAL A 129 8.91 -16.64 -4.29
CA VAL A 129 8.27 -15.47 -4.90
C VAL A 129 8.58 -14.17 -4.16
N SER A 130 9.14 -14.21 -2.94
CA SER A 130 9.39 -13.03 -2.11
C SER A 130 10.26 -11.98 -2.80
N VAL A 131 11.18 -12.41 -3.66
CA VAL A 131 12.05 -11.52 -4.46
C VAL A 131 11.28 -10.62 -5.44
N PHE A 132 10.04 -10.99 -5.80
CA PHE A 132 9.16 -10.19 -6.65
C PHE A 132 8.22 -9.29 -5.86
N GLY A 133 8.10 -9.52 -4.55
CA GLY A 133 7.20 -8.80 -3.63
C GLY A 133 7.78 -7.48 -3.10
N ALA A 134 8.72 -6.87 -3.82
CA ALA A 134 9.28 -5.55 -3.57
C ALA A 134 9.39 -4.80 -4.91
N TYR A 135 10.39 -3.92 -5.06
CA TYR A 135 10.69 -3.28 -6.34
C TYR A 135 11.51 -4.24 -7.23
N PHE A 136 10.86 -5.24 -7.79
CA PHE A 136 11.54 -6.09 -8.76
C PHE A 136 11.86 -5.26 -10.01
N PRO A 137 13.13 -5.17 -10.43
CA PRO A 137 13.57 -4.19 -11.42
C PRO A 137 12.74 -4.24 -12.71
N PHE A 138 12.13 -3.14 -13.09
CA PHE A 138 11.33 -2.94 -14.30
C PHE A 138 10.11 -3.87 -14.46
N ALA A 139 9.69 -4.58 -13.40
CA ALA A 139 8.49 -5.42 -13.44
C ALA A 139 7.19 -4.62 -13.60
N SER A 140 7.19 -3.39 -13.09
CA SER A 140 6.07 -2.44 -13.19
C SER A 140 6.55 -1.12 -13.73
N ARG A 141 5.81 -0.52 -14.67
CA ARG A 141 6.02 0.84 -15.16
C ARG A 141 5.10 1.84 -14.46
N TYR A 142 3.93 1.37 -14.06
CA TYR A 142 2.88 2.16 -13.45
C TYR A 142 2.26 1.42 -12.27
N SER A 143 1.65 2.16 -11.36
CA SER A 143 0.97 1.58 -10.19
C SER A 143 -0.18 0.63 -10.55
N LEU A 144 -0.81 0.79 -11.72
CA LEU A 144 -1.87 -0.12 -12.19
C LEU A 144 -1.36 -1.48 -12.64
N ASP A 145 -0.07 -1.65 -12.92
CA ASP A 145 0.48 -2.91 -13.38
C ASP A 145 0.38 -4.00 -12.33
N VAL A 146 0.60 -3.64 -11.05
CA VAL A 146 0.54 -4.59 -9.94
C VAL A 146 -0.85 -5.24 -9.84
N PRO A 147 -1.97 -4.51 -9.69
CA PRO A 147 -3.28 -5.15 -9.63
C PRO A 147 -3.63 -5.90 -10.91
N VAL A 148 -3.21 -5.44 -12.10
CA VAL A 148 -3.44 -6.17 -13.35
C VAL A 148 -2.68 -7.50 -13.38
N LEU A 149 -1.41 -7.52 -12.99
CA LEU A 149 -0.60 -8.72 -12.90
C LEU A 149 -1.19 -9.74 -11.92
N PHE A 150 -1.64 -9.29 -10.77
CA PHE A 150 -2.17 -10.17 -9.73
C PHE A 150 -3.57 -10.69 -10.07
N HIS A 151 -4.48 -9.84 -10.58
CA HIS A 151 -5.87 -10.23 -10.80
C HIS A 151 -6.19 -10.77 -12.19
N HIS A 152 -5.35 -10.50 -13.21
CA HIS A 152 -5.63 -10.89 -14.60
C HIS A 152 -4.56 -11.79 -15.22
N TYR A 153 -3.34 -11.82 -14.65
CA TYR A 153 -2.24 -12.63 -15.18
C TYR A 153 -1.85 -13.81 -14.28
N GLY A 154 -2.60 -14.04 -13.19
CA GLY A 154 -2.49 -15.24 -12.35
C GLY A 154 -1.40 -15.18 -11.27
N LEU A 155 -0.89 -13.98 -10.92
CA LEU A 155 0.06 -13.89 -9.81
C LEU A 155 -0.60 -14.16 -8.45
N ASN A 156 -1.90 -13.86 -8.27
CA ASN A 156 -2.63 -14.19 -7.03
C ASN A 156 -2.54 -15.67 -6.69
N GLU A 157 -2.80 -16.53 -7.67
CA GLU A 157 -2.78 -17.98 -7.50
C GLU A 157 -1.38 -18.48 -7.16
N ILE A 158 -0.35 -17.90 -7.80
CA ILE A 158 1.05 -18.26 -7.53
C ILE A 158 1.45 -17.87 -6.11
N TRP A 159 1.04 -16.70 -5.62
CA TRP A 159 1.30 -16.25 -4.25
C TRP A 159 0.55 -17.09 -3.23
N GLN A 160 -0.73 -17.36 -3.46
CA GLN A 160 -1.52 -18.24 -2.60
C GLN A 160 -0.90 -19.64 -2.50
N GLU A 161 -0.47 -20.23 -3.63
CA GLU A 161 0.24 -21.51 -3.66
C GLU A 161 1.54 -21.45 -2.83
N ALA A 162 2.35 -20.40 -3.02
CA ALA A 162 3.63 -20.27 -2.33
C ALA A 162 3.47 -20.17 -0.81
N TYR A 163 2.52 -19.34 -0.34
CA TYR A 163 2.31 -19.13 1.09
C TYR A 163 1.50 -20.24 1.76
N ALA A 164 0.73 -21.03 1.01
CA ALA A 164 0.09 -22.24 1.54
C ALA A 164 1.08 -23.32 1.97
N GLU A 165 2.35 -23.24 1.51
CA GLU A 165 3.42 -24.13 1.94
C GLU A 165 4.02 -23.74 3.31
N ILE A 166 3.66 -22.57 3.84
CA ILE A 166 4.21 -22.03 5.09
C ILE A 166 3.20 -22.19 6.24
N ASP A 167 3.59 -22.94 7.24
CA ASP A 167 2.75 -23.15 8.41
C ASP A 167 2.39 -21.84 9.10
N ASN A 168 1.13 -21.74 9.50
CA ASN A 168 0.60 -20.66 10.32
C ASN A 168 0.70 -19.25 9.71
N VAL A 169 0.73 -19.15 8.38
CA VAL A 169 0.75 -17.90 7.63
C VAL A 169 -0.37 -17.87 6.60
N THR A 170 -1.18 -16.83 6.61
CA THR A 170 -2.16 -16.53 5.58
C THR A 170 -1.74 -15.27 4.84
N TRP A 171 -1.46 -15.39 3.54
CA TRP A 171 -1.32 -14.25 2.66
C TRP A 171 -2.71 -13.72 2.29
N LEU A 172 -2.96 -12.44 2.54
CA LEU A 172 -4.28 -11.82 2.41
C LEU A 172 -4.44 -11.02 1.11
N GLY A 173 -3.36 -10.91 0.34
CA GLY A 173 -3.34 -10.14 -0.89
C GLY A 173 -2.28 -9.06 -0.88
N CYS A 174 -2.05 -8.47 -2.04
CA CYS A 174 -1.14 -7.36 -2.20
C CYS A 174 -1.79 -6.20 -2.97
N GLY A 175 -1.10 -5.06 -2.97
CA GLY A 175 -1.49 -3.92 -3.77
C GLY A 175 -0.31 -3.06 -4.15
N SER A 176 -0.59 -2.09 -5.01
CA SER A 176 0.41 -1.22 -5.56
C SER A 176 0.83 -0.13 -4.58
N TRP A 177 2.11 0.19 -4.62
CA TRP A 177 2.77 1.26 -3.89
C TRP A 177 3.46 2.22 -4.87
N ASP A 178 4.41 2.99 -4.40
CA ASP A 178 5.11 4.04 -5.15
C ASP A 178 6.21 3.51 -6.10
N PRO A 179 6.79 4.39 -6.93
CA PRO A 179 7.95 4.04 -7.74
C PRO A 179 9.23 3.98 -6.90
N CYS A 180 10.26 3.32 -7.43
CA CYS A 180 11.62 3.32 -6.88
C CYS A 180 12.55 4.21 -7.69
N ASN A 181 12.97 5.31 -7.08
CA ASN A 181 13.93 6.26 -7.62
C ASN A 181 15.09 6.47 -6.63
N PHE A 182 16.09 7.22 -7.05
CA PHE A 182 17.19 7.61 -6.18
C PHE A 182 16.99 9.04 -5.64
N THR A 183 17.21 9.22 -4.33
CA THR A 183 17.54 10.52 -3.74
C THR A 183 18.98 10.50 -3.27
N THR A 184 19.75 11.54 -3.58
CA THR A 184 21.22 11.55 -3.36
C THR A 184 21.73 12.90 -2.89
N GLN A 185 22.93 12.89 -2.28
CA GLN A 185 23.62 14.12 -1.90
C GLN A 185 24.39 14.75 -3.07
N GLU A 186 24.83 13.92 -4.03
CA GLU A 186 25.53 14.35 -5.25
C GLU A 186 24.67 14.00 -6.48
N PRO A 187 24.74 14.78 -7.56
CA PRO A 187 23.93 14.55 -8.74
C PRO A 187 24.29 13.23 -9.44
N ILE A 188 23.29 12.52 -9.94
CA ILE A 188 23.45 11.37 -10.83
C ILE A 188 22.95 11.81 -12.20
N ARG A 189 23.84 11.82 -13.20
CA ARG A 189 23.55 12.22 -14.59
C ARG A 189 24.02 11.19 -15.61
N SER A 190 24.76 10.16 -15.15
CA SER A 190 25.26 9.03 -15.94
C SER A 190 25.32 7.78 -15.07
N LEU A 191 25.43 6.59 -15.67
CA LEU A 191 25.65 5.34 -14.94
C LEU A 191 27.00 5.32 -14.21
N ALA A 192 27.99 6.06 -14.72
CA ALA A 192 29.27 6.18 -14.04
C ALA A 192 29.17 6.82 -12.66
N ASP A 193 28.18 7.72 -12.44
CA ASP A 193 27.96 8.42 -11.18
C ASP A 193 27.39 7.48 -10.09
N LEU A 194 26.86 6.31 -10.47
CA LEU A 194 26.37 5.30 -9.52
C LEU A 194 27.53 4.52 -8.86
N LYS A 195 28.65 4.43 -9.56
CA LYS A 195 29.74 3.54 -9.15
C LYS A 195 30.33 3.93 -7.81
N GLY A 196 30.39 2.95 -6.89
CA GLY A 196 30.94 3.12 -5.54
C GLY A 196 30.03 3.85 -4.55
N LYS A 197 28.83 4.28 -4.94
CA LYS A 197 27.87 4.90 -4.03
C LYS A 197 27.29 3.87 -3.08
N ARG A 198 27.27 4.19 -1.80
CA ARG A 198 26.61 3.44 -0.73
C ARG A 198 25.16 3.87 -0.68
N VAL A 199 24.27 2.97 -1.01
CA VAL A 199 22.85 3.30 -1.21
C VAL A 199 21.98 2.43 -0.32
N PHE A 200 21.17 3.05 0.52
CA PHE A 200 20.14 2.35 1.25
C PHE A 200 19.09 1.85 0.26
N THR A 201 18.85 0.55 0.26
CA THR A 201 17.89 -0.09 -0.66
C THR A 201 17.46 -1.46 -0.11
N PHE A 202 16.44 -2.05 -0.71
CA PHE A 202 15.94 -3.37 -0.38
C PHE A 202 16.81 -4.48 -1.03
N PRO A 203 16.76 -5.72 -0.49
CA PRO A 203 17.74 -6.75 -0.83
C PRO A 203 17.80 -7.09 -2.33
N THR A 204 16.65 -7.34 -2.97
CA THR A 204 16.61 -7.75 -4.39
C THR A 204 17.05 -6.63 -5.33
N GLY A 205 16.60 -5.39 -5.07
CA GLY A 205 17.03 -4.23 -5.84
C GLY A 205 18.52 -3.93 -5.64
N GLY A 206 19.04 -4.12 -4.42
CA GLY A 206 20.46 -3.99 -4.12
C GLY A 206 21.31 -4.93 -4.97
N ARG A 207 20.97 -6.22 -5.01
CA ARG A 207 21.67 -7.21 -5.85
C ARG A 207 21.65 -6.86 -7.35
N PHE A 208 20.57 -6.25 -7.82
CA PHE A 208 20.52 -5.74 -9.20
C PHE A 208 21.43 -4.52 -9.39
N LEU A 209 21.41 -3.57 -8.46
CA LEU A 209 22.19 -2.33 -8.54
C LEU A 209 23.70 -2.57 -8.41
N GLU A 210 24.15 -3.64 -7.74
CA GLU A 210 25.55 -4.07 -7.71
C GLU A 210 26.15 -4.26 -9.11
N LYS A 211 25.33 -4.66 -10.10
CA LYS A 211 25.75 -4.80 -11.51
C LYS A 211 26.25 -3.46 -12.11
N PHE A 212 25.83 -2.33 -11.52
CA PHE A 212 26.24 -0.97 -11.91
C PHE A 212 27.25 -0.35 -10.94
N GLY A 213 27.79 -1.16 -10.02
CA GLY A 213 28.81 -0.75 -9.06
C GLY A 213 28.28 0.01 -7.85
N VAL A 214 26.97 0.01 -7.61
CA VAL A 214 26.37 0.49 -6.35
C VAL A 214 26.76 -0.47 -5.22
N ILE A 215 26.98 0.07 -4.02
CA ILE A 215 27.20 -0.68 -2.79
C ILE A 215 25.89 -0.61 -1.99
N PRO A 216 25.06 -1.67 -2.01
CA PRO A 216 23.80 -1.66 -1.27
C PRO A 216 24.05 -1.74 0.23
N VAL A 217 23.30 -0.97 0.99
CA VAL A 217 23.36 -0.92 2.46
C VAL A 217 21.95 -1.15 3.01
N THR A 218 21.85 -2.00 4.01
CA THR A 218 20.61 -2.23 4.77
C THR A 218 20.78 -1.68 6.18
N LEU A 219 19.82 -0.85 6.61
CA LEU A 219 19.78 -0.21 7.93
C LEU A 219 18.34 -0.29 8.47
N PRO A 220 18.15 -0.18 9.80
CA PRO A 220 16.84 0.13 10.36
C PRO A 220 16.29 1.44 9.76
N TRP A 221 14.97 1.50 9.58
CA TRP A 221 14.30 2.65 8.93
C TRP A 221 14.65 3.99 9.60
N GLU A 222 14.66 4.03 10.92
CA GLU A 222 14.88 5.25 11.71
C GLU A 222 16.35 5.74 11.65
N ASP A 223 17.29 4.88 11.22
CA ASP A 223 18.71 5.23 11.14
C ASP A 223 19.10 5.86 9.80
N VAL A 224 18.25 5.75 8.77
CA VAL A 224 18.56 6.17 7.39
C VAL A 224 18.86 7.66 7.30
N GLU A 225 18.07 8.52 7.98
CA GLU A 225 18.27 9.96 7.96
C GLU A 225 19.61 10.35 8.59
N VAL A 226 19.96 9.73 9.71
CA VAL A 226 21.25 9.96 10.41
C VAL A 226 22.41 9.48 9.56
N ALA A 227 22.33 8.32 8.94
CA ALA A 227 23.35 7.77 8.05
C ALA A 227 23.60 8.67 6.82
N MET A 228 22.55 9.32 6.30
CA MET A 228 22.68 10.34 5.25
C MET A 228 23.38 11.59 5.76
N GLN A 229 23.03 12.09 6.95
CA GLN A 229 23.63 13.30 7.57
C GLN A 229 25.10 13.08 7.89
N THR A 230 25.47 11.91 8.37
CA THR A 230 26.85 11.54 8.73
C THR A 230 27.71 11.12 7.53
N LYS A 231 27.12 11.07 6.33
CA LYS A 231 27.76 10.60 5.09
C LYS A 231 28.18 9.12 5.14
N GLU A 232 27.50 8.33 5.93
CA GLU A 232 27.62 6.88 5.90
C GLU A 232 26.93 6.30 4.66
N LEU A 233 25.88 6.99 4.18
CA LEU A 233 25.22 6.76 2.92
C LEU A 233 25.46 7.92 1.94
N ASP A 234 25.50 7.58 0.65
CA ASP A 234 25.60 8.54 -0.45
C ASP A 234 24.22 8.78 -1.11
N GLY A 235 23.26 7.89 -0.88
CA GLY A 235 21.91 7.98 -1.42
C GLY A 235 20.96 6.93 -0.89
N ILE A 236 19.70 7.06 -1.32
CA ILE A 236 18.59 6.19 -1.00
C ILE A 236 17.91 5.80 -2.32
N ALA A 237 17.78 4.51 -2.57
CA ALA A 237 17.00 3.95 -3.69
C ALA A 237 15.90 3.06 -3.13
N TRP A 238 14.89 3.70 -2.58
CA TRP A 238 13.80 3.03 -1.89
C TRP A 238 12.42 3.45 -2.38
N SER A 239 12.22 4.74 -2.68
CA SER A 239 10.89 5.27 -2.92
C SER A 239 10.87 6.37 -3.98
N GLY A 240 9.66 6.82 -4.35
CA GLY A 240 9.43 8.01 -5.16
C GLY A 240 9.65 9.31 -4.38
N ILE A 241 9.52 10.43 -5.08
CA ILE A 241 9.71 11.76 -4.49
C ILE A 241 8.67 12.06 -3.40
N THR A 242 7.48 11.48 -3.50
CA THR A 242 6.38 11.66 -2.54
C THR A 242 6.80 11.19 -1.14
N GLU A 243 7.34 9.99 -1.05
CA GLU A 243 7.85 9.48 0.22
C GLU A 243 9.06 10.27 0.71
N ALA A 244 10.01 10.58 -0.17
CA ALA A 244 11.19 11.36 0.21
C ALA A 244 10.82 12.69 0.92
N TYR A 245 9.73 13.34 0.48
CA TYR A 245 9.21 14.54 1.17
C TYR A 245 8.45 14.21 2.45
N THR A 246 7.69 13.13 2.47
CA THR A 246 6.83 12.73 3.59
C THR A 246 7.65 12.27 4.79
N VAL A 247 8.71 11.48 4.56
CA VAL A 247 9.54 10.90 5.62
C VAL A 247 10.76 11.76 5.99
N GLY A 248 10.94 12.90 5.32
CA GLY A 248 12.03 13.83 5.65
C GLY A 248 13.31 13.61 4.86
N TRP A 249 13.45 12.59 4.04
CA TRP A 249 14.67 12.33 3.25
C TRP A 249 15.03 13.46 2.28
N ALA A 250 14.03 14.23 1.83
CA ALA A 250 14.26 15.45 1.05
C ALA A 250 14.99 16.57 1.84
N ASN A 251 15.14 16.46 3.16
CA ASN A 251 15.90 17.42 3.96
C ASN A 251 17.41 17.09 4.02
N VAL A 252 17.77 15.82 3.80
CA VAL A 252 19.15 15.30 3.90
C VAL A 252 19.74 14.94 2.54
N ASN A 253 18.96 15.04 1.48
CA ASN A 253 19.37 14.87 0.09
C ASN A 253 19.21 16.19 -0.68
N LYS A 254 19.89 16.30 -1.84
CA LYS A 254 19.83 17.48 -2.72
C LYS A 254 19.29 17.17 -4.10
N TYR A 255 19.40 15.93 -4.54
CA TYR A 255 19.07 15.50 -5.90
C TYR A 255 18.08 14.35 -5.91
N TYR A 256 17.29 14.31 -6.95
CA TYR A 256 16.35 13.22 -7.25
C TYR A 256 16.54 12.77 -8.70
N LEU A 257 16.89 11.50 -8.89
CA LEU A 257 17.02 10.92 -10.21
C LEU A 257 15.63 10.55 -10.75
N THR A 258 15.26 11.12 -11.90
CA THR A 258 13.94 10.91 -12.51
C THR A 258 13.76 9.53 -13.16
N ASN A 259 14.86 8.88 -13.54
CA ASN A 259 14.83 7.50 -13.99
C ASN A 259 14.50 6.58 -12.80
N ASN A 260 13.48 5.76 -12.93
CA ASN A 260 13.09 4.81 -11.89
C ASN A 260 13.53 3.38 -12.23
N ILE A 261 13.82 2.60 -11.19
CA ILE A 261 14.14 1.17 -11.30
C ILE A 261 12.85 0.37 -11.46
N SER A 262 11.78 0.83 -10.83
CA SER A 262 10.43 0.26 -10.94
C SER A 262 9.42 1.39 -10.81
N GLY A 263 8.31 1.30 -11.53
CA GLY A 263 7.21 2.29 -11.46
C GLY A 263 6.26 2.03 -10.29
N ALA A 264 6.33 0.87 -9.66
CA ALA A 264 5.59 0.51 -8.47
C ALA A 264 6.14 -0.78 -7.86
N TRP A 265 5.77 -1.08 -6.62
CA TRP A 265 6.04 -2.36 -5.99
C TRP A 265 4.76 -2.99 -5.41
N ALA A 266 4.82 -4.30 -5.19
CA ALA A 266 3.73 -5.08 -4.62
C ALA A 266 3.93 -5.20 -3.11
N GLY A 267 3.11 -4.49 -2.34
CA GLY A 267 3.10 -4.60 -0.87
C GLY A 267 2.01 -5.51 -0.40
N SER A 268 2.36 -6.48 0.43
CA SER A 268 1.48 -7.55 0.87
C SER A 268 0.93 -7.34 2.29
N TYR A 269 -0.23 -7.93 2.53
CA TYR A 269 -0.82 -8.11 3.86
C TYR A 269 -0.80 -9.58 4.24
N PHE A 270 -0.43 -9.85 5.47
CA PHE A 270 -0.37 -11.19 6.06
C PHE A 270 -1.06 -11.23 7.40
N ALA A 271 -1.59 -12.39 7.76
CA ALA A 271 -2.05 -12.67 9.10
C ALA A 271 -1.54 -14.03 9.59
N ASN A 272 -1.45 -14.17 10.89
CA ASN A 272 -1.34 -15.47 11.53
C ASN A 272 -2.59 -16.31 11.21
N SER A 273 -2.44 -17.53 10.68
CA SER A 273 -3.57 -18.33 10.18
C SER A 273 -4.58 -18.66 11.28
N GLU A 274 -4.14 -19.04 12.49
CA GLU A 274 -5.07 -19.32 13.59
C GLU A 274 -5.93 -18.11 13.94
N LYS A 275 -5.33 -16.91 13.89
CA LYS A 275 -6.04 -15.65 14.17
C LYS A 275 -7.01 -15.29 13.03
N TRP A 276 -6.58 -15.49 11.78
CA TRP A 276 -7.42 -15.23 10.61
C TRP A 276 -8.61 -16.18 10.54
N ASP A 277 -8.37 -17.48 10.71
CA ASP A 277 -9.40 -18.52 10.63
C ASP A 277 -10.47 -18.38 11.71
N ALA A 278 -10.07 -17.90 12.89
CA ALA A 278 -10.98 -17.63 14.01
C ALA A 278 -11.88 -16.40 13.79
N LEU A 279 -11.62 -15.55 12.78
CA LEU A 279 -12.45 -14.39 12.51
C LEU A 279 -13.81 -14.79 11.92
N PRO A 280 -14.90 -14.14 12.34
CA PRO A 280 -16.18 -14.20 11.63
C PRO A 280 -16.02 -13.72 10.18
N GLU A 281 -16.76 -14.35 9.26
CA GLU A 281 -16.66 -14.08 7.82
C GLU A 281 -16.89 -12.62 7.43
N HIS A 282 -17.82 -11.93 8.10
CA HIS A 282 -18.06 -10.51 7.85
C HIS A 282 -16.84 -9.62 8.18
N LEU A 283 -16.03 -10.00 9.18
CA LEU A 283 -14.81 -9.25 9.51
C LEU A 283 -13.69 -9.53 8.51
N LYS A 284 -13.58 -10.76 7.99
CA LYS A 284 -12.66 -11.09 6.88
C LYS A 284 -13.01 -10.28 5.63
N THR A 285 -14.29 -10.27 5.26
CA THR A 285 -14.79 -9.47 4.13
C THR A 285 -14.49 -7.99 4.32
N LEU A 286 -14.77 -7.45 5.52
CA LEU A 286 -14.52 -6.05 5.84
C LEU A 286 -13.04 -5.70 5.80
N PHE A 287 -12.17 -6.60 6.28
CA PHE A 287 -10.72 -6.43 6.20
C PHE A 287 -10.27 -6.32 4.73
N ASN A 288 -10.67 -7.24 3.88
CA ASN A 288 -10.31 -7.24 2.46
C ASN A 288 -10.79 -5.95 1.77
N LEU A 289 -12.04 -5.52 1.99
CA LEU A 289 -12.57 -4.27 1.45
C LEU A 289 -11.78 -3.04 1.92
N ALA A 290 -11.36 -3.01 3.19
CA ALA A 290 -10.54 -1.92 3.72
C ALA A 290 -9.15 -1.90 3.09
N MET A 291 -8.56 -3.07 2.83
CA MET A 291 -7.25 -3.18 2.17
C MET A 291 -7.33 -2.76 0.70
N ASP A 292 -8.36 -3.19 -0.04
CA ASP A 292 -8.61 -2.74 -1.41
C ASP A 292 -8.79 -1.22 -1.49
N SER A 293 -9.57 -0.66 -0.57
CA SER A 293 -9.72 0.80 -0.45
C SER A 293 -8.38 1.50 -0.19
N SER A 294 -7.49 0.89 0.60
CA SER A 294 -6.16 1.43 0.86
C SER A 294 -5.28 1.42 -0.39
N HIS A 295 -5.38 0.38 -1.23
CA HIS A 295 -4.64 0.33 -2.50
C HIS A 295 -5.06 1.47 -3.43
N TYR A 296 -6.36 1.70 -3.59
CA TYR A 296 -6.88 2.82 -4.38
C TYR A 296 -6.42 4.17 -3.83
N HIS A 297 -6.50 4.38 -2.50
CA HIS A 297 -6.03 5.60 -1.86
C HIS A 297 -4.55 5.88 -2.15
N ARG A 298 -3.69 4.88 -2.00
CA ARG A 298 -2.25 5.03 -2.26
C ARG A 298 -1.97 5.38 -3.72
N GLN A 299 -2.64 4.73 -4.68
CA GLN A 299 -2.42 5.01 -6.10
C GLN A 299 -2.60 6.49 -6.43
N TYR A 300 -3.72 7.11 -6.03
CA TYR A 300 -3.93 8.52 -6.34
C TYR A 300 -3.10 9.46 -5.48
N TRP A 301 -2.76 9.09 -4.24
CA TRP A 301 -1.90 9.89 -3.37
C TRP A 301 -0.47 9.96 -3.91
N TYR A 302 0.12 8.84 -4.30
CA TYR A 302 1.43 8.82 -4.93
C TYR A 302 1.43 9.50 -6.30
N TRP A 303 0.43 9.23 -7.15
CA TRP A 303 0.32 9.86 -8.46
C TRP A 303 0.29 11.37 -8.37
N TRP A 304 -0.53 11.91 -7.47
CA TRP A 304 -0.56 13.33 -7.19
C TRP A 304 0.78 13.85 -6.64
N GLY A 305 1.36 13.18 -5.66
CA GLY A 305 2.57 13.58 -4.98
C GLY A 305 3.80 13.59 -5.89
N GLU A 306 3.94 12.56 -6.75
CA GLU A 306 5.01 12.51 -7.75
C GLU A 306 4.98 13.75 -8.67
N ALA A 307 3.82 14.11 -9.20
CA ALA A 307 3.67 15.29 -10.04
C ALA A 307 3.88 16.60 -9.26
N HIS A 308 3.32 16.69 -8.05
CA HIS A 308 3.38 17.88 -7.21
C HIS A 308 4.82 18.21 -6.78
N TYR A 309 5.52 17.23 -6.19
CA TYR A 309 6.85 17.48 -5.64
C TYR A 309 7.92 17.63 -6.73
N ARG A 310 7.78 16.99 -7.89
CA ARG A 310 8.67 17.23 -9.03
C ARG A 310 8.54 18.65 -9.59
N THR A 311 7.39 19.31 -9.45
CA THR A 311 7.14 20.63 -10.02
C THR A 311 7.18 21.76 -9.01
N LYS A 312 6.88 21.48 -7.73
CA LYS A 312 6.68 22.50 -6.70
C LYS A 312 7.35 22.17 -5.35
N GLY A 313 8.04 21.05 -5.25
CA GLY A 313 8.69 20.62 -3.99
C GLY A 313 9.81 21.56 -3.54
N GLY A 314 10.68 21.96 -4.46
CA GLY A 314 11.69 23.00 -4.25
C GLY A 314 12.90 22.61 -3.40
N LYS A 315 12.94 21.39 -2.80
CA LYS A 315 14.08 20.92 -1.99
C LYS A 315 15.06 20.07 -2.80
N LEU A 316 14.57 19.30 -3.76
CA LEU A 316 15.38 18.38 -4.56
C LEU A 316 15.51 18.89 -5.99
N GLU A 317 16.74 18.97 -6.48
CA GLU A 317 17.04 19.19 -7.88
C GLU A 317 16.84 17.90 -8.67
N LEU A 318 16.09 17.97 -9.78
CA LEU A 318 15.84 16.81 -10.62
C LEU A 318 17.05 16.54 -11.52
N THR A 319 17.53 15.31 -11.55
CA THR A 319 18.55 14.83 -12.46
C THR A 319 18.03 13.70 -13.32
N THR A 320 18.66 13.46 -14.46
CA THR A 320 18.24 12.43 -15.40
C THR A 320 19.46 11.84 -16.08
N ILE A 321 19.54 10.52 -16.12
CA ILE A 321 20.47 9.78 -16.99
C ILE A 321 19.83 9.74 -18.38
N PRO A 322 20.57 10.03 -19.48
CA PRO A 322 20.04 9.98 -20.83
C PRO A 322 19.36 8.64 -21.16
N GLU A 323 18.25 8.69 -21.89
CA GLU A 323 17.44 7.50 -22.21
C GLU A 323 18.23 6.39 -22.87
N ALA A 324 19.12 6.71 -23.80
CA ALA A 324 19.97 5.73 -24.49
C ALA A 324 20.91 4.98 -23.51
N GLU A 325 21.39 5.66 -22.47
CA GLU A 325 22.23 5.07 -21.44
C GLU A 325 21.38 4.26 -20.45
N TRP A 326 20.22 4.82 -20.04
CA TRP A 326 19.30 4.13 -19.12
C TRP A 326 18.70 2.85 -19.70
N LYS A 327 18.55 2.78 -21.01
CA LYS A 327 18.11 1.57 -21.69
C LYS A 327 19.03 0.37 -21.41
N THR A 328 20.32 0.58 -21.18
CA THR A 328 21.25 -0.50 -20.81
C THR A 328 20.90 -1.11 -19.46
N VAL A 329 20.30 -0.32 -18.54
CA VAL A 329 19.81 -0.79 -17.23
C VAL A 329 18.57 -1.65 -17.44
N GLU A 330 17.65 -1.23 -18.30
CA GLU A 330 16.46 -2.01 -18.65
C GLU A 330 16.84 -3.36 -19.31
N ASP A 331 17.80 -3.33 -20.25
CA ASP A 331 18.27 -4.54 -20.93
C ASP A 331 18.96 -5.51 -19.94
N GLU A 332 19.69 -4.99 -18.94
CA GLU A 332 20.28 -5.80 -17.87
C GLU A 332 19.22 -6.37 -16.92
N ALA A 333 18.13 -5.63 -16.68
CA ALA A 333 17.03 -6.12 -15.86
C ALA A 333 16.37 -7.36 -16.47
N LEU A 334 16.22 -7.42 -17.80
CA LEU A 334 15.67 -8.60 -18.46
C LEU A 334 16.56 -9.84 -18.28
N LYS A 335 17.88 -9.68 -18.26
CA LYS A 335 18.82 -10.77 -17.95
C LYS A 335 18.69 -11.17 -16.47
N TYR A 336 18.57 -10.19 -15.58
CA TYR A 336 18.36 -10.44 -14.16
C TYR A 336 17.04 -11.20 -13.90
N TRP A 337 15.98 -10.91 -14.67
CA TRP A 337 14.74 -11.69 -14.61
C TRP A 337 14.99 -13.17 -14.93
N ASP A 338 15.79 -13.47 -15.98
CA ASP A 338 16.14 -14.84 -16.33
C ASP A 338 17.00 -15.52 -15.26
N GLU A 339 17.94 -14.79 -14.64
CA GLU A 339 18.73 -15.30 -13.51
C GLU A 339 17.84 -15.68 -12.32
N ILE A 340 16.83 -14.86 -11.99
CA ILE A 340 15.89 -15.13 -10.89
C ILE A 340 14.93 -16.26 -11.30
N GLY A 341 14.40 -16.24 -12.52
CA GLY A 341 13.52 -17.29 -13.04
C GLY A 341 14.14 -18.69 -13.05
N ALA A 342 15.46 -18.76 -13.24
CA ALA A 342 16.19 -20.04 -13.22
C ALA A 342 16.28 -20.69 -11.82
N LYS A 343 15.93 -19.97 -10.74
CA LYS A 343 16.09 -20.47 -9.37
C LYS A 343 15.02 -21.47 -8.94
N SER A 344 13.79 -21.38 -9.48
CA SER A 344 12.70 -22.30 -9.20
C SER A 344 11.68 -22.34 -10.33
N ALA A 345 10.88 -23.42 -10.38
CA ALA A 345 9.79 -23.53 -11.36
C ALA A 345 8.72 -22.43 -11.18
N ARG A 346 8.45 -22.01 -9.93
CA ARG A 346 7.51 -20.95 -9.60
C ARG A 346 8.06 -19.59 -10.03
N SER A 347 9.33 -19.30 -9.75
CA SER A 347 10.00 -18.07 -10.23
C SER A 347 10.03 -18.00 -11.77
N ALA A 348 10.22 -19.14 -12.46
CA ALA A 348 10.15 -19.19 -13.92
C ALA A 348 8.76 -18.82 -14.44
N LYS A 349 7.68 -19.28 -13.79
CA LYS A 349 6.30 -18.91 -14.15
C LYS A 349 6.07 -17.41 -13.97
N VAL A 350 6.50 -16.82 -12.83
CA VAL A 350 6.39 -15.37 -12.58
C VAL A 350 7.11 -14.59 -13.69
N VAL A 351 8.36 -14.93 -14.00
CA VAL A 351 9.13 -14.24 -15.05
C VAL A 351 8.47 -14.37 -16.41
N ALA A 352 7.89 -15.52 -16.75
CA ALA A 352 7.15 -15.71 -18.01
C ALA A 352 5.94 -14.78 -18.08
N ILE A 353 5.18 -14.65 -16.99
CA ILE A 353 4.04 -13.73 -16.87
C ILE A 353 4.49 -12.27 -17.04
N LEU A 354 5.55 -11.86 -16.35
CA LEU A 354 6.08 -10.49 -16.47
C LEU A 354 6.51 -10.18 -17.92
N LYS A 355 7.16 -11.12 -18.60
CA LYS A 355 7.58 -10.95 -20.01
C LYS A 355 6.38 -10.87 -20.96
N GLU A 356 5.37 -11.71 -20.75
CA GLU A 356 4.11 -11.67 -21.53
C GLU A 356 3.39 -10.35 -21.32
N TYR A 357 3.23 -9.92 -20.08
CA TYR A 357 2.62 -8.65 -19.74
C TYR A 357 3.34 -7.46 -20.38
N ALA A 358 4.65 -7.37 -20.20
CA ALA A 358 5.46 -6.30 -20.80
C ALA A 358 5.36 -6.31 -22.35
N LYS A 359 5.29 -7.49 -22.98
CA LYS A 359 5.06 -7.60 -24.42
C LYS A 359 3.69 -7.08 -24.81
N THR A 360 2.64 -7.50 -24.11
CA THR A 360 1.25 -7.07 -24.36
C THR A 360 1.13 -5.55 -24.29
N MET A 361 1.73 -4.93 -23.27
CA MET A 361 1.68 -3.47 -23.11
C MET A 361 2.45 -2.72 -24.20
N ARG A 362 3.59 -3.24 -24.64
CA ARG A 362 4.31 -2.67 -25.79
C ARG A 362 3.50 -2.77 -27.09
N ASP A 363 2.90 -3.93 -27.35
CA ASP A 363 2.12 -4.18 -28.56
C ASP A 363 0.84 -3.34 -28.60
N ALA A 364 0.25 -3.05 -27.43
CA ALA A 364 -0.91 -2.18 -27.29
C ALA A 364 -0.59 -0.68 -27.63
N GLY A 365 0.68 -0.28 -27.51
CA GLY A 365 1.11 1.08 -27.84
C GLY A 365 0.65 2.13 -26.85
N ALA A 366 0.53 3.39 -27.29
CA ALA A 366 0.09 4.48 -26.43
C ALA A 366 -1.39 4.32 -26.04
N PRO A 367 -1.78 4.57 -24.74
CA PRO A 367 -0.94 5.09 -23.65
C PRO A 367 -0.13 4.04 -22.87
N TYR A 368 -0.19 2.77 -23.24
CA TYR A 368 0.39 1.62 -22.53
C TYR A 368 1.86 1.36 -22.90
N ARG A 369 2.64 2.39 -23.13
CA ARG A 369 4.05 2.23 -23.54
C ARG A 369 4.91 1.67 -22.40
N TYR A 370 5.60 0.59 -22.76
CA TYR A 370 6.61 -0.08 -21.95
C TYR A 370 7.95 -0.09 -22.65
#